data_fb1a1175fea1b7322fce374cd8666032
#
_entry.id   fb1a1175fea1b7322fce374cd8666032
#
_cell.length_a   1.000
_cell.length_b   1.000
_cell.length_c   1.000
_cell.angle_alpha   90.00
_cell.angle_beta   90.00
_cell.angle_gamma   90.00
#
_symmetry.space_group_name_H-M   'P 1'
#
loop_
_entity.id
_entity.type
_entity.pdbx_description
1 polymer ?
#
loop_
_entity_poly.entity_id
_entity_poly.type
_entity_poly.pdbx_seq_one_letter_code
_entity_poly.pdbx_strand_id
1 'polypeptide(L)'
;LSGGGSSTSVYTEPNEKGTRADMNYFEVDEQGLDTLGVTLIEGRNFDASVVRKYPRNSSEFPPEAIMTRAAADALFPGQSAVGKTIYDGLGQPSRVVGIVERMHGSWPSWSKFERVILQPVIPDEQQAVYMVRAKPGQRDAMMALAEEKLGAIDSGRIITKVRSLEY
;
A
#
# COMPACT_ATOMS: atom_id res chain seq x y z
N LEU A 1 11.14 -6.46 3.34
CA LEU A 1 9.81 -6.83 2.80
C LEU A 1 9.84 -8.09 1.92
N SER A 2 10.98 -8.79 1.86
CA SER A 2 11.10 -10.02 1.10
C SER A 2 10.50 -11.21 1.88
N GLY A 3 9.58 -11.93 1.29
CA GLY A 3 9.02 -13.16 1.86
C GLY A 3 7.51 -13.28 1.82
N GLY A 4 6.82 -12.26 1.46
CA GLY A 4 5.38 -12.25 1.22
C GLY A 4 5.02 -11.01 0.45
N GLY A 5 4.07 -11.11 -0.42
CA GLY A 5 3.57 -10.01 -1.20
C GLY A 5 2.27 -10.42 -1.85
N SER A 6 1.52 -9.44 -2.27
CA SER A 6 0.27 -9.66 -2.98
C SER A 6 0.29 -8.91 -4.30
N SER A 7 -0.34 -9.49 -5.30
CA SER A 7 -0.54 -8.88 -6.62
C SER A 7 -2.01 -8.88 -6.98
N THR A 8 -2.40 -7.91 -7.77
CA THR A 8 -3.75 -7.78 -8.29
C THR A 8 -3.71 -7.36 -9.76
N SER A 9 -4.76 -7.65 -10.49
CA SER A 9 -5.00 -7.10 -11.81
C SER A 9 -6.00 -5.96 -11.72
N VAL A 10 -5.70 -4.87 -12.38
CA VAL A 10 -6.54 -3.67 -12.41
C VAL A 10 -6.85 -3.31 -13.86
N TYR A 11 -8.05 -2.82 -14.09
CA TYR A 11 -8.60 -2.55 -15.42
C TYR A 11 -9.07 -1.10 -15.54
N THR A 12 -9.07 -0.55 -16.75
CA THR A 12 -9.60 0.80 -17.00
C THR A 12 -11.11 0.81 -17.22
N GLU A 13 -11.72 -0.34 -17.43
CA GLU A 13 -13.16 -0.53 -17.59
C GLU A 13 -13.64 -1.73 -16.77
N PRO A 14 -14.92 -1.75 -16.33
CA PRO A 14 -15.46 -2.84 -15.55
C PRO A 14 -15.50 -4.17 -16.34
N ASN A 15 -15.64 -5.29 -15.61
CA ASN A 15 -15.74 -6.64 -16.17
C ASN A 15 -14.52 -7.04 -17.01
N GLU A 16 -13.33 -6.73 -16.49
CA GLU A 16 -12.04 -7.08 -17.11
C GLU A 16 -11.84 -6.51 -18.53
N LYS A 17 -12.51 -5.39 -18.82
CA LYS A 17 -12.38 -4.72 -20.12
C LYS A 17 -11.37 -3.58 -20.06
N GLY A 18 -11.07 -3.03 -21.25
CA GLY A 18 -10.11 -1.95 -21.43
C GLY A 18 -8.67 -2.41 -21.23
N THR A 19 -7.82 -1.48 -20.80
CA THR A 19 -6.41 -1.77 -20.50
C THR A 19 -6.29 -2.47 -19.17
N ARG A 20 -5.54 -3.57 -19.15
CA ARG A 20 -5.19 -4.33 -17.94
C ARG A 20 -3.76 -4.05 -17.52
N ALA A 21 -3.53 -3.88 -16.23
CA ALA A 21 -2.21 -3.90 -15.64
C ALA A 21 -2.18 -4.78 -14.39
N ASP A 22 -1.18 -5.69 -14.35
CA ASP A 22 -0.89 -6.45 -13.14
C ASP A 22 0.11 -5.65 -12.31
N MET A 23 -0.13 -5.59 -11.00
CA MET A 23 0.68 -4.78 -10.09
C MET A 23 0.75 -5.39 -8.70
N ASN A 24 1.79 -5.02 -7.97
CA ASN A 24 1.87 -5.30 -6.55
C ASN A 24 0.89 -4.41 -5.82
N TYR A 25 0.24 -4.90 -4.74
CA TYR A 25 -0.54 -4.02 -3.89
C TYR A 25 -0.05 -4.06 -2.45
N PHE A 26 -0.19 -2.92 -1.78
CA PHE A 26 0.08 -2.75 -0.37
C PHE A 26 -1.08 -2.01 0.29
N GLU A 27 -1.42 -2.45 1.47
CA GLU A 27 -2.40 -1.84 2.35
C GLU A 27 -1.67 -0.88 3.28
N VAL A 28 -2.15 0.35 3.36
CA VAL A 28 -1.54 1.42 4.14
C VAL A 28 -2.60 2.31 4.78
N ASP A 29 -2.25 2.96 5.87
CA ASP A 29 -3.00 4.06 6.44
C ASP A 29 -2.63 5.41 5.79
N GLU A 30 -3.17 6.52 6.31
CA GLU A 30 -2.89 7.88 5.85
C GLU A 30 -1.43 8.31 6.08
N GLN A 31 -0.70 7.62 6.95
CA GLN A 31 0.71 7.88 7.24
C GLN A 31 1.66 7.02 6.37
N GLY A 32 1.08 6.11 5.57
CA GLY A 32 1.83 5.13 4.81
C GLY A 32 2.86 5.74 3.87
N LEU A 33 2.54 6.83 3.17
CA LEU A 33 3.48 7.48 2.24
C LEU A 33 4.72 8.02 2.97
N ASP A 34 4.52 8.71 4.09
CA ASP A 34 5.61 9.27 4.90
C ASP A 34 6.46 8.16 5.52
N THR A 35 5.81 7.12 6.05
CA THR A 35 6.49 5.98 6.65
C THR A 35 7.33 5.23 5.62
N LEU A 36 6.80 4.98 4.44
CA LEU A 36 7.51 4.34 3.33
C LEU A 36 8.57 5.27 2.70
N GLY A 37 8.43 6.59 2.89
CA GLY A 37 9.32 7.61 2.32
C GLY A 37 9.19 7.70 0.81
N VAL A 38 8.00 7.49 0.29
CA VAL A 38 7.71 7.65 -1.14
C VAL A 38 7.24 9.08 -1.42
N THR A 39 7.65 9.61 -2.56
CA THR A 39 7.33 10.98 -2.98
C THR A 39 6.03 11.02 -3.75
N LEU A 40 5.03 11.72 -3.25
CA LEU A 40 3.81 12.04 -3.99
C LEU A 40 4.14 13.11 -5.05
N ILE A 41 3.82 12.85 -6.30
CA ILE A 41 4.14 13.72 -7.44
C ILE A 41 2.92 14.31 -8.14
N GLU A 42 1.74 13.70 -7.98
CA GLU A 42 0.47 14.20 -8.48
C GLU A 42 -0.66 13.86 -7.49
N GLY A 43 -1.68 14.69 -7.44
CA GLY A 43 -2.86 14.44 -6.62
C GLY A 43 -2.65 14.65 -5.11
N ARG A 44 -3.25 13.80 -4.30
CA ARG A 44 -3.22 13.88 -2.84
C ARG A 44 -2.99 12.53 -2.17
N ASN A 45 -2.60 12.58 -0.90
CA ASN A 45 -2.57 11.41 -0.02
C ASN A 45 -4.00 10.98 0.39
N PHE A 46 -4.12 9.83 1.01
CA PHE A 46 -5.35 9.40 1.66
C PHE A 46 -5.71 10.31 2.83
N ASP A 47 -7.00 10.56 2.99
CA ASP A 47 -7.55 11.13 4.21
C ASP A 47 -7.83 10.00 5.21
N ALA A 48 -7.65 10.24 6.51
CA ALA A 48 -7.91 9.25 7.55
C ALA A 48 -9.37 8.72 7.50
N SER A 49 -10.31 9.52 7.02
CA SER A 49 -11.72 9.13 6.90
C SER A 49 -11.99 8.06 5.84
N VAL A 50 -11.08 7.88 4.86
CA VAL A 50 -11.22 6.84 3.83
C VAL A 50 -10.48 5.55 4.18
N VAL A 51 -9.62 5.57 5.19
CA VAL A 51 -8.93 4.38 5.69
C VAL A 51 -9.93 3.50 6.43
N ARG A 52 -10.06 2.26 6.01
CA ARG A 52 -11.05 1.32 6.56
C ARG A 52 -10.40 0.03 7.03
N LYS A 53 -11.03 -0.59 8.01
CA LYS A 53 -10.70 -1.96 8.40
C LYS A 53 -11.52 -2.92 7.54
N TYR A 54 -10.83 -3.79 6.85
CA TYR A 54 -11.45 -4.87 6.09
C TYR A 54 -11.04 -6.23 6.68
N PRO A 55 -11.99 -7.19 6.78
CA PRO A 55 -11.64 -8.57 7.04
C PRO A 55 -10.68 -9.10 5.96
N ARG A 56 -9.76 -9.96 6.34
CA ARG A 56 -8.74 -10.54 5.45
C ARG A 56 -9.28 -11.09 4.13
N ASN A 57 -10.49 -11.65 4.17
CA ASN A 57 -11.15 -12.25 3.02
C ASN A 57 -12.20 -11.33 2.40
N SER A 58 -12.14 -10.03 2.66
CA SER A 58 -13.03 -9.08 2.01
C SER A 58 -12.78 -9.08 0.51
N SER A 59 -13.86 -9.17 -0.26
CA SER A 59 -13.82 -8.96 -1.70
C SER A 59 -14.05 -7.49 -2.08
N GLU A 60 -14.12 -6.60 -1.10
CA GLU A 60 -14.35 -5.18 -1.35
C GLU A 60 -13.08 -4.53 -1.91
N PHE A 61 -13.22 -3.80 -2.99
CA PHE A 61 -12.15 -2.98 -3.55
C PHE A 61 -12.23 -1.58 -2.93
N PRO A 62 -11.17 -1.06 -2.32
CA PRO A 62 -11.20 0.25 -1.67
C PRO A 62 -11.59 1.37 -2.63
N PRO A 63 -12.38 2.37 -2.17
CA PRO A 63 -12.93 3.41 -3.04
C PRO A 63 -11.88 4.37 -3.62
N GLU A 64 -10.70 4.41 -3.01
CA GLU A 64 -9.57 5.23 -3.44
C GLU A 64 -8.30 4.41 -3.56
N ALA A 65 -7.42 4.82 -4.47
CA ALA A 65 -6.11 4.22 -4.68
C ALA A 65 -5.06 5.28 -4.98
N ILE A 66 -3.83 5.02 -4.54
CA ILE A 66 -2.63 5.73 -4.98
C ILE A 66 -1.77 4.72 -5.73
N MET A 67 -1.11 5.12 -6.80
CA MET A 67 -0.28 4.22 -7.56
C MET A 67 1.06 4.84 -7.94
N THR A 68 2.01 4.01 -8.30
CA THR A 68 3.29 4.48 -8.86
C THR A 68 3.08 5.03 -10.27
N ARG A 69 3.99 5.90 -10.71
CA ARG A 69 4.04 6.36 -12.10
C ARG A 69 4.06 5.20 -13.08
N ALA A 70 4.87 4.17 -12.82
CA ALA A 70 4.96 2.98 -13.68
C ALA A 70 3.62 2.23 -13.81
N ALA A 71 2.79 2.21 -12.76
CA ALA A 71 1.45 1.63 -12.82
C ALA A 71 0.48 2.54 -13.58
N ALA A 72 0.53 3.85 -13.35
CA ALA A 72 -0.27 4.84 -14.06
C ALA A 72 -0.01 4.83 -15.57
N ASP A 73 1.25 4.83 -15.98
CA ASP A 73 1.66 4.78 -17.38
C ASP A 73 1.22 3.49 -18.08
N ALA A 74 1.18 2.36 -17.34
CA ALA A 74 0.71 1.09 -17.89
C ALA A 74 -0.80 1.07 -18.15
N LEU A 75 -1.61 1.79 -17.34
CA LEU A 75 -3.05 1.87 -17.50
C LEU A 75 -3.48 3.02 -18.42
N PHE A 76 -2.81 4.16 -18.33
CA PHE A 76 -3.18 5.41 -18.98
C PHE A 76 -1.98 6.06 -19.69
N PRO A 77 -1.42 5.43 -20.74
CA PRO A 77 -0.23 5.94 -21.42
C PRO A 77 -0.39 7.40 -21.87
N GLY A 78 0.55 8.26 -21.49
CA GLY A 78 0.58 9.67 -21.89
C GLY A 78 -0.49 10.55 -21.25
N GLN A 79 -1.21 10.08 -20.24
CA GLN A 79 -2.27 10.82 -19.56
C GLN A 79 -2.08 10.75 -18.04
N SER A 80 -2.54 11.79 -17.31
CA SER A 80 -2.65 11.67 -15.86
C SER A 80 -3.70 10.63 -15.47
N ALA A 81 -3.38 9.78 -14.51
CA ALA A 81 -4.32 8.84 -13.93
C ALA A 81 -5.15 9.44 -12.80
N VAL A 82 -4.72 10.57 -12.21
CA VAL A 82 -5.44 11.20 -11.09
C VAL A 82 -6.85 11.58 -11.49
N GLY A 83 -7.81 11.21 -10.67
CA GLY A 83 -9.23 11.43 -10.90
C GLY A 83 -9.92 10.36 -11.76
N LYS A 84 -9.16 9.48 -12.43
CA LYS A 84 -9.74 8.38 -13.22
C LYS A 84 -10.18 7.25 -12.30
N THR A 85 -11.16 6.48 -12.78
CA THR A 85 -11.65 5.28 -12.14
C THR A 85 -10.92 4.06 -12.71
N ILE A 86 -10.52 3.16 -11.84
CA ILE A 86 -9.99 1.85 -12.15
C ILE A 86 -10.91 0.79 -11.54
N TYR A 87 -10.82 -0.43 -12.01
CA TYR A 87 -11.69 -1.53 -11.61
C TYR A 87 -10.87 -2.76 -11.26
N ASP A 88 -11.31 -3.51 -10.26
CA ASP A 88 -10.80 -4.85 -10.00
C ASP A 88 -11.37 -5.89 -10.97
N GLY A 89 -11.00 -7.16 -10.81
CA GLY A 89 -11.52 -8.28 -11.62
C GLY A 89 -13.02 -8.56 -11.43
N LEU A 90 -13.62 -8.04 -10.35
CA LEU A 90 -15.07 -8.15 -10.09
C LEU A 90 -15.85 -6.94 -10.60
N GLY A 91 -15.18 -5.97 -11.20
CA GLY A 91 -15.77 -4.75 -11.73
C GLY A 91 -16.07 -3.69 -10.67
N GLN A 92 -15.51 -3.81 -9.47
CA GLN A 92 -15.67 -2.81 -8.41
C GLN A 92 -14.79 -1.59 -8.69
N PRO A 93 -15.32 -0.37 -8.57
CA PRO A 93 -14.58 0.84 -8.88
C PRO A 93 -13.69 1.31 -7.75
N SER A 94 -12.54 1.88 -8.11
CA SER A 94 -11.67 2.66 -7.23
C SER A 94 -11.17 3.91 -7.94
N ARG A 95 -11.15 5.05 -7.27
CA ARG A 95 -10.69 6.31 -7.85
C ARG A 95 -9.22 6.51 -7.56
N VAL A 96 -8.43 6.79 -8.58
CA VAL A 96 -7.03 7.17 -8.41
C VAL A 96 -6.98 8.59 -7.85
N VAL A 97 -6.42 8.76 -6.64
CA VAL A 97 -6.35 10.05 -5.95
C VAL A 97 -4.94 10.62 -5.92
N GLY A 98 -3.92 9.80 -6.11
CA GLY A 98 -2.54 10.26 -6.10
C GLY A 98 -1.60 9.34 -6.89
N ILE A 99 -0.49 9.92 -7.31
CA ILE A 99 0.61 9.22 -7.97
C ILE A 99 1.88 9.45 -7.16
N VAL A 100 2.57 8.37 -6.80
CA VAL A 100 3.91 8.42 -6.23
C VAL A 100 4.96 8.18 -7.32
N GLU A 101 6.13 8.78 -7.13
CA GLU A 101 7.19 8.72 -8.14
C GLU A 101 7.61 7.28 -8.42
N ARG A 102 8.01 6.55 -7.37
CA ARG A 102 8.54 5.19 -7.47
C ARG A 102 8.34 4.43 -6.16
N MET A 103 8.02 3.17 -6.29
CA MET A 103 8.06 2.19 -5.22
C MET A 103 8.31 0.82 -5.82
N HIS A 104 9.05 -0.03 -5.12
CA HIS A 104 9.29 -1.40 -5.55
C HIS A 104 8.32 -2.36 -4.86
N GLY A 105 7.81 -3.30 -5.62
CA GLY A 105 6.99 -4.39 -5.12
C GLY A 105 7.81 -5.48 -4.42
N SER A 106 7.12 -6.50 -3.98
CA SER A 106 7.68 -7.58 -3.16
C SER A 106 8.61 -8.54 -3.92
N TRP A 107 8.53 -8.55 -5.25
CA TRP A 107 9.29 -9.52 -6.08
C TRP A 107 10.22 -8.79 -7.06
N PRO A 108 11.49 -8.56 -6.70
CA PRO A 108 12.46 -7.85 -7.56
C PRO A 108 12.71 -8.53 -8.91
N SER A 109 12.53 -9.86 -8.99
CA SER A 109 12.66 -10.62 -10.25
C SER A 109 11.46 -10.50 -11.19
N TRP A 110 10.36 -9.92 -10.74
CA TRP A 110 9.19 -9.72 -11.57
C TRP A 110 9.36 -8.47 -12.44
N SER A 111 9.17 -8.59 -13.75
CA SER A 111 9.33 -7.47 -14.70
C SER A 111 8.42 -6.26 -14.43
N LYS A 112 7.40 -6.44 -13.59
CA LYS A 112 6.42 -5.42 -13.20
C LYS A 112 6.62 -4.96 -11.75
N PHE A 113 7.80 -5.16 -11.16
CA PHE A 113 8.06 -4.89 -9.75
C PHE A 113 7.90 -3.41 -9.36
N GLU A 114 8.02 -2.48 -10.31
CA GLU A 114 7.76 -1.04 -10.10
C GLU A 114 6.28 -0.65 -10.24
N ARG A 115 5.41 -1.55 -10.69
CA ARG A 115 3.98 -1.31 -10.73
C ARG A 115 3.37 -1.64 -9.38
N VAL A 116 3.04 -0.60 -8.64
CA VAL A 116 2.50 -0.71 -7.28
C VAL A 116 1.23 0.12 -7.15
N ILE A 117 0.24 -0.44 -6.47
CA ILE A 117 -0.97 0.24 -6.01
C ILE A 117 -0.99 0.21 -4.48
N LEU A 118 -1.29 1.35 -3.88
CA LEU A 118 -1.50 1.52 -2.46
C LEU A 118 -3.00 1.67 -2.21
N GLN A 119 -3.51 0.99 -1.21
CA GLN A 119 -4.92 0.97 -0.84
C GLN A 119 -5.10 1.43 0.61
N PRO A 120 -6.11 2.27 0.91
CA PRO A 120 -6.34 2.82 2.25
C PRO A 120 -7.03 1.78 3.15
N VAL A 121 -6.30 0.74 3.51
CA VAL A 121 -6.81 -0.41 4.27
C VAL A 121 -5.92 -0.71 5.46
N ILE A 122 -6.54 -0.95 6.61
CA ILE A 122 -5.92 -1.60 7.75
C ILE A 122 -6.53 -3.00 7.82
N PRO A 123 -5.75 -4.08 7.62
CA PRO A 123 -6.28 -5.43 7.71
C PRO A 123 -6.82 -5.71 9.12
N ASP A 124 -8.05 -6.19 9.22
CA ASP A 124 -8.63 -6.65 10.48
C ASP A 124 -8.21 -8.12 10.70
N GLU A 125 -6.99 -8.29 11.17
CA GLU A 125 -6.36 -9.59 11.36
C GLU A 125 -5.91 -9.78 12.81
N GLN A 126 -5.78 -11.06 13.23
CA GLN A 126 -5.13 -11.41 14.50
C GLN A 126 -3.63 -11.08 14.51
N GLN A 127 -3.05 -10.86 13.34
CA GLN A 127 -1.65 -10.49 13.17
C GLN A 127 -1.55 -9.17 12.41
N ALA A 128 -0.80 -8.23 12.95
CA ALA A 128 -0.55 -6.95 12.31
C ALA A 128 0.97 -6.70 12.19
N VAL A 129 1.37 -6.06 11.09
CA VAL A 129 2.74 -5.59 10.88
C VAL A 129 2.73 -4.07 10.96
N TYR A 130 3.48 -3.54 11.90
CA TYR A 130 3.68 -2.10 12.04
C TYR A 130 5.02 -1.71 11.42
N MET A 131 5.03 -0.67 10.62
CA MET A 131 6.24 -0.07 10.10
C MET A 131 6.46 1.29 10.76
N VAL A 132 7.67 1.53 11.22
CA VAL A 132 8.05 2.79 11.87
C VAL A 132 9.29 3.35 11.19
N ARG A 133 9.22 4.62 10.77
CA ARG A 133 10.37 5.34 10.25
C ARG A 133 11.06 6.08 11.40
N ALA A 134 12.27 5.67 11.72
CA ALA A 134 13.12 6.35 12.69
C ALA A 134 13.95 7.47 12.04
N LYS A 135 14.25 8.53 12.80
CA LYS A 135 15.25 9.51 12.38
C LYS A 135 16.65 8.87 12.37
N PRO A 136 17.59 9.38 11.55
CA PRO A 136 18.96 8.88 11.56
C PRO A 136 19.54 8.79 12.98
N GLY A 137 20.17 7.69 13.31
CA GLY A 137 20.77 7.42 14.62
C GLY A 137 19.79 7.03 15.74
N GLN A 138 18.48 7.03 15.51
CA GLN A 138 17.48 6.71 16.53
C GLN A 138 16.83 5.34 16.37
N ARG A 139 17.35 4.50 15.49
CA ARG A 139 16.75 3.20 15.17
C ARG A 139 16.56 2.32 16.43
N ASP A 140 17.61 2.09 17.18
CA ASP A 140 17.58 1.14 18.31
C ASP A 140 16.67 1.65 19.44
N ALA A 141 16.71 2.96 19.71
CA ALA A 141 15.81 3.60 20.66
C ALA A 141 14.34 3.48 20.20
N MET A 142 14.08 3.64 18.91
CA MET A 142 12.73 3.52 18.35
C MET A 142 12.24 2.09 18.37
N MET A 143 13.09 1.10 18.12
CA MET A 143 12.73 -0.31 18.24
C MET A 143 12.31 -0.66 19.65
N ALA A 144 13.09 -0.27 20.67
CA ALA A 144 12.76 -0.50 22.08
C ALA A 144 11.45 0.22 22.48
N LEU A 145 11.27 1.47 22.05
CA LEU A 145 10.04 2.22 22.32
C LEU A 145 8.81 1.58 21.66
N ALA A 146 8.94 1.07 20.45
CA ALA A 146 7.84 0.39 19.75
C ALA A 146 7.41 -0.88 20.51
N GLU A 147 8.35 -1.70 20.99
CA GLU A 147 8.05 -2.87 21.81
C GLU A 147 7.34 -2.49 23.11
N GLU A 148 7.85 -1.50 23.83
CA GLU A 148 7.23 -0.98 25.06
C GLU A 148 5.79 -0.51 24.82
N LYS A 149 5.58 0.34 23.81
CA LYS A 149 4.26 0.90 23.51
C LYS A 149 3.26 -0.15 23.06
N LEU A 150 3.67 -1.08 22.20
CA LEU A 150 2.80 -2.16 21.73
C LEU A 150 2.41 -3.10 22.86
N GLY A 151 3.34 -3.42 23.77
CA GLY A 151 3.07 -4.23 24.95
C GLY A 151 2.17 -3.53 25.97
N ALA A 152 2.26 -2.21 26.09
CA ALA A 152 1.44 -1.43 27.01
C ALA A 152 -0.03 -1.26 26.53
N ILE A 153 -0.29 -1.30 25.21
CA ILE A 153 -1.64 -1.15 24.67
C ILE A 153 -2.51 -2.39 24.96
N ASP A 154 -1.92 -3.57 24.89
CA ASP A 154 -2.62 -4.82 25.11
C ASP A 154 -1.65 -5.87 25.68
N SER A 155 -1.84 -6.24 26.94
CA SER A 155 -1.01 -7.23 27.63
C SER A 155 -1.14 -8.66 27.09
N GLY A 156 -2.19 -8.95 26.34
CA GLY A 156 -2.38 -10.24 25.64
C GLY A 156 -1.67 -10.33 24.30
N ARG A 157 -1.08 -9.24 23.82
CA ARG A 157 -0.40 -9.17 22.52
C ARG A 157 0.96 -9.86 22.56
N ILE A 158 1.21 -10.72 21.60
CA ILE A 158 2.49 -11.38 21.41
C ILE A 158 3.25 -10.66 20.30
N ILE A 159 4.39 -10.04 20.64
CA ILE A 159 5.30 -9.45 19.66
C ILE A 159 6.22 -10.57 19.17
N THR A 160 5.98 -11.04 17.96
CA THR A 160 6.71 -12.18 17.40
C THR A 160 8.08 -11.79 16.84
N LYS A 161 8.24 -10.55 16.37
CA LYS A 161 9.49 -10.08 15.77
C LYS A 161 9.56 -8.56 15.70
N VAL A 162 10.70 -8.01 16.10
CA VAL A 162 11.11 -6.64 15.80
C VAL A 162 12.40 -6.70 14.98
N ARG A 163 12.49 -5.96 13.89
CA ARG A 163 13.66 -5.93 13.01
C ARG A 163 13.81 -4.62 12.27
N SER A 164 15.03 -4.24 11.94
CA SER A 164 15.27 -3.16 10.98
C SER A 164 15.09 -3.65 9.53
N LEU A 165 14.85 -2.72 8.61
CA LEU A 165 14.85 -2.95 7.16
C LEU A 165 16.23 -2.67 6.52
N GLU A 166 17.23 -2.33 7.32
CA GLU A 166 18.61 -2.21 6.85
C GLU A 166 19.17 -3.61 6.59
N TYR A 167 19.83 -3.73 5.45
CA TYR A 167 20.59 -4.91 5.03
C TYR A 167 22.03 -4.81 5.49
#